data_16c6f1fe0204dabe21a104663c753ea1
#
_entry.id   16c6f1fe0204dabe21a104663c753ea1
#
_cell.length_a   1.000
_cell.length_b   1.000
_cell.length_c   1.000
_cell.angle_alpha   90.00
_cell.angle_beta   90.00
_cell.angle_gamma   90.00
#
_symmetry.space_group_name_H-M   'P 1'
#
loop_
_entity.id
_entity.type
_entity.pdbx_description
1 polymer ?
#
loop_
_entity_poly.entity_id
_entity_poly.type
_entity_poly.pdbx_seq_one_letter_code
_entity_poly.pdbx_strand_id
1 'polypeptide(L)'
;EYLQDKLSGLQRKSVIVTIHHPPILTGIEKMDIQNLRESSKLQNILSDYQGDLKLACGHIHRNIVARFGSVICQIAPGTSHAVSMDLRVGAPNCLTKEPGGFLLHEMRGGILSHTIPIGDFDGPHLFFPDKN
;
A
#
# COMPACT_ATOMS: atom_id res chain seq x y z
N GLU A 1 -15.04 16.97 1.43
CA GLU A 1 -16.36 16.85 0.71
C GLU A 1 -16.34 15.73 -0.34
N TYR A 2 -15.59 15.84 -1.45
CA TYR A 2 -15.69 14.86 -2.56
C TYR A 2 -15.54 13.38 -2.13
N LEU A 3 -14.49 13.03 -1.37
CA LEU A 3 -14.28 11.66 -0.91
C LEU A 3 -15.39 11.20 0.04
N GLN A 4 -15.79 12.05 0.95
CA GLN A 4 -16.86 11.77 1.90
C GLN A 4 -18.20 11.50 1.19
N ASP A 5 -18.54 12.32 0.20
CA ASP A 5 -19.75 12.14 -0.61
C ASP A 5 -19.73 10.83 -1.39
N LYS A 6 -18.56 10.49 -1.98
CA LYS A 6 -18.41 9.22 -2.70
C LYS A 6 -18.54 8.00 -1.77
N LEU A 7 -17.92 8.04 -0.60
CA LEU A 7 -18.01 6.93 0.36
C LEU A 7 -19.42 6.77 0.92
N SER A 8 -20.13 7.86 1.17
CA SER A 8 -21.52 7.78 1.65
C SER A 8 -22.47 7.08 0.65
N GLY A 9 -22.21 7.20 -0.65
CA GLY A 9 -22.96 6.51 -1.71
C GLY A 9 -22.59 5.03 -1.89
N LEU A 10 -21.48 4.56 -1.29
CA LEU A 10 -20.94 3.21 -1.48
C LEU A 10 -21.18 2.29 -0.27
N GLN A 11 -22.09 2.63 0.60
CA GLN A 11 -22.28 1.99 1.91
C GLN A 11 -22.15 0.46 1.91
N ARG A 12 -21.32 -0.06 2.82
CA ARG A 12 -21.04 -1.49 3.07
C ARG A 12 -20.38 -2.27 1.93
N LYS A 13 -19.95 -1.60 0.86
CA LYS A 13 -19.17 -2.25 -0.20
C LYS A 13 -17.69 -2.34 0.21
N SER A 14 -16.95 -3.24 -0.43
CA SER A 14 -15.49 -3.21 -0.37
C SER A 14 -14.97 -2.05 -1.24
N VAL A 15 -14.13 -1.20 -0.67
CA VAL A 15 -13.61 0.01 -1.33
C VAL A 15 -12.10 0.11 -1.15
N ILE A 16 -11.40 0.41 -2.22
CA ILE A 16 -9.99 0.80 -2.16
C ILE A 16 -9.91 2.29 -2.47
N VAL A 17 -9.40 3.06 -1.52
CA VAL A 17 -9.04 4.46 -1.73
C VAL A 17 -7.58 4.52 -2.11
N THR A 18 -7.26 5.16 -3.23
CA THR A 18 -5.88 5.31 -3.70
C THR A 18 -5.43 6.76 -3.61
N ILE A 19 -4.26 6.97 -3.02
CA ILE A 19 -3.60 8.28 -2.96
C ILE A 19 -2.09 8.10 -3.25
N HIS A 20 -1.41 9.15 -3.68
CA HIS A 20 0.03 9.03 -3.97
C HIS A 20 0.87 9.07 -2.68
N HIS A 21 0.78 10.14 -1.92
CA HIS A 21 1.57 10.32 -0.70
C HIS A 21 0.93 9.59 0.48
N PRO A 22 1.66 8.71 1.19
CA PRO A 22 1.10 7.99 2.32
C PRO A 22 0.83 8.92 3.52
N PRO A 23 -0.19 8.62 4.34
CA PRO A 23 -0.46 9.38 5.56
C PRO A 23 0.23 8.78 6.80
N ILE A 24 1.06 7.75 6.63
CA ILE A 24 1.74 7.01 7.68
C ILE A 24 3.24 7.33 7.68
N LEU A 25 3.87 7.24 8.85
CA LEU A 25 5.33 7.32 8.96
C LEU A 25 5.93 5.96 8.58
N THR A 26 6.93 5.98 7.72
CA THR A 26 7.63 4.80 7.22
C THR A 26 8.94 4.54 7.96
N GLY A 27 9.45 5.55 8.67
CA GLY A 27 10.76 5.57 9.29
C GLY A 27 11.88 5.99 8.33
N ILE A 28 11.59 6.17 7.04
CA ILE A 28 12.53 6.73 6.07
C ILE A 28 12.38 8.27 6.13
N GLU A 29 13.20 8.91 6.93
CA GLU A 29 13.04 10.33 7.30
C GLU A 29 12.78 11.27 6.12
N LYS A 30 13.55 11.11 5.02
CA LYS A 30 13.42 11.97 3.83
C LYS A 30 12.13 11.76 3.05
N MET A 31 11.48 10.61 3.24
CA MET A 31 10.17 10.33 2.66
C MET A 31 9.05 10.81 3.58
N ASP A 32 9.23 10.64 4.90
CA ASP A 32 8.22 11.00 5.88
C ASP A 32 7.93 12.52 5.92
N ILE A 33 8.91 13.37 5.60
CA ILE A 33 8.67 14.81 5.44
C ILE A 33 7.81 15.18 4.22
N GLN A 34 7.61 14.25 3.30
CA GLN A 34 6.80 14.40 2.09
C GLN A 34 5.43 13.71 2.20
N ASN A 35 5.08 13.22 3.38
CA ASN A 35 3.81 12.55 3.63
C ASN A 35 2.61 13.44 3.37
N LEU A 36 1.43 12.80 3.27
CA LEU A 36 0.16 13.51 3.10
C LEU A 36 -0.03 14.53 4.23
N ARG A 37 -0.21 15.79 3.84
CA ARG A 37 -0.59 16.85 4.77
C ARG A 37 -2.05 16.66 5.21
N GLU A 38 -2.38 17.11 6.42
CA GLU A 38 -3.74 17.02 6.97
C GLU A 38 -4.28 15.57 7.03
N SER A 39 -3.40 14.60 7.29
CA SER A 39 -3.74 13.18 7.35
C SER A 39 -4.89 12.87 8.33
N SER A 40 -5.04 13.65 9.39
CA SER A 40 -6.15 13.53 10.35
C SER A 40 -7.53 13.74 9.71
N LYS A 41 -7.65 14.64 8.74
CA LYS A 41 -8.90 14.82 8.00
C LYS A 41 -9.26 13.58 7.19
N LEU A 42 -8.28 13.01 6.51
CA LEU A 42 -8.47 11.74 5.79
C LEU A 42 -8.85 10.61 6.75
N GLN A 43 -8.15 10.50 7.87
CA GLN A 43 -8.43 9.47 8.88
C GLN A 43 -9.88 9.52 9.37
N ASN A 44 -10.39 10.72 9.67
CA ASN A 44 -11.77 10.89 10.12
C ASN A 44 -12.76 10.43 9.04
N ILE A 45 -12.57 10.85 7.77
CA ILE A 45 -13.45 10.44 6.67
C ILE A 45 -13.45 8.92 6.48
N LEU A 46 -12.28 8.27 6.56
CA LEU A 46 -12.19 6.82 6.38
C LEU A 46 -12.76 6.06 7.57
N SER A 47 -12.66 6.61 8.78
CA SER A 47 -13.20 5.99 10.01
C SER A 47 -14.73 5.95 10.06
N ASP A 48 -15.38 6.88 9.36
CA ASP A 48 -16.85 6.94 9.28
C ASP A 48 -17.43 5.88 8.34
N TYR A 49 -16.61 5.28 7.49
CA TYR A 49 -17.06 4.29 6.52
C TYR A 49 -17.36 2.94 7.18
N GLN A 50 -18.55 2.39 6.90
CA GLN A 50 -19.05 1.17 7.54
C GLN A 50 -18.86 -0.12 6.71
N GLY A 51 -18.09 -0.05 5.64
CA GLY A 51 -17.76 -1.19 4.78
C GLY A 51 -16.31 -1.66 4.96
N ASP A 52 -15.92 -2.62 4.13
CA ASP A 52 -14.52 -3.03 4.05
C ASP A 52 -13.73 -2.00 3.24
N LEU A 53 -12.74 -1.36 3.88
CA LEU A 53 -11.99 -0.27 3.28
C LEU A 53 -10.48 -0.47 3.42
N LYS A 54 -9.77 -0.29 2.33
CA LYS A 54 -8.32 -0.28 2.27
C LYS A 54 -7.81 1.03 1.68
N LEU A 55 -6.73 1.53 2.25
CA LEU A 55 -5.97 2.65 1.70
C LEU A 55 -4.72 2.13 0.98
N ALA A 56 -4.58 2.42 -0.31
CA ALA A 56 -3.42 2.07 -1.11
C ALA A 56 -2.65 3.34 -1.49
N CYS A 57 -1.33 3.30 -1.31
CA CYS A 57 -0.45 4.45 -1.55
C CYS A 57 0.72 4.07 -2.47
N GLY A 58 1.38 5.10 -3.02
CA GLY A 58 2.61 5.00 -3.78
C GLY A 58 3.78 5.70 -3.11
N HIS A 59 4.54 6.45 -3.89
CA HIS A 59 5.60 7.38 -3.51
C HIS A 59 6.90 6.74 -3.00
N ILE A 60 6.83 5.81 -2.06
CA ILE A 60 8.00 5.22 -1.40
C ILE A 60 8.64 4.09 -2.22
N HIS A 61 7.88 3.54 -3.18
CA HIS A 61 8.30 2.42 -4.02
C HIS A 61 8.71 1.16 -3.23
N ARG A 62 8.19 0.99 -2.00
CA ARG A 62 8.41 -0.19 -1.15
C ARG A 62 7.08 -0.73 -0.67
N ASN A 63 6.97 -2.05 -0.56
CA ASN A 63 5.80 -2.65 0.07
C ASN A 63 5.86 -2.42 1.59
N ILE A 64 5.05 -1.50 2.08
CA ILE A 64 4.93 -1.17 3.50
C ILE A 64 3.47 -1.29 3.89
N VAL A 65 3.21 -1.98 4.98
CA VAL A 65 1.85 -2.15 5.53
C VAL A 65 1.81 -1.59 6.93
N ALA A 66 0.85 -0.72 7.19
CA ALA A 66 0.63 -0.17 8.52
C ALA A 66 -0.87 0.10 8.76
N ARG A 67 -1.23 0.25 10.02
CA ARG A 67 -2.57 0.71 10.40
C ARG A 67 -2.64 2.24 10.31
N PHE A 68 -3.70 2.73 9.69
CA PHE A 68 -4.04 4.16 9.66
C PHE A 68 -5.47 4.34 10.18
N GLY A 69 -5.58 4.70 11.45
CA GLY A 69 -6.87 4.69 12.14
C GLY A 69 -7.50 3.29 12.16
N SER A 70 -8.72 3.18 11.64
CA SER A 70 -9.46 1.91 11.53
C SER A 70 -9.07 1.07 10.32
N VAL A 71 -8.36 1.64 9.33
CA VAL A 71 -8.08 0.97 8.05
C VAL A 71 -6.63 0.50 7.94
N ILE A 72 -6.40 -0.46 7.05
CA ILE A 72 -5.05 -0.85 6.64
C ILE A 72 -4.60 0.04 5.50
N CYS A 73 -3.46 0.70 5.68
CA CYS A 73 -2.73 1.40 4.65
C CYS A 73 -1.62 0.50 4.09
N GLN A 74 -1.57 0.35 2.78
CA GLN A 74 -0.49 -0.37 2.10
C GLN A 74 0.12 0.50 1.02
N ILE A 75 1.44 0.66 1.07
CA ILE A 75 2.22 1.34 0.04
C ILE A 75 2.67 0.28 -0.98
N ALA A 76 2.46 0.56 -2.26
CA ALA A 76 2.86 -0.33 -3.33
C ALA A 76 4.37 -0.28 -3.56
N PRO A 77 5.00 -1.41 -3.92
CA PRO A 77 6.38 -1.39 -4.41
C PRO A 77 6.49 -0.60 -5.71
N GLY A 78 7.67 -0.11 -6.03
CA GLY A 78 7.97 0.48 -7.33
C GLY A 78 8.19 -0.59 -8.39
N THR A 79 7.94 -0.25 -9.65
CA THR A 79 8.15 -1.17 -10.77
C THR A 79 9.59 -1.17 -11.29
N SER A 80 10.42 -0.19 -10.92
CA SER A 80 11.76 -0.01 -11.45
C SER A 80 12.86 0.13 -10.39
N HIS A 81 12.52 0.67 -9.23
CA HIS A 81 13.44 0.89 -8.12
C HIS A 81 12.65 1.08 -6.82
N ALA A 82 13.34 1.00 -5.70
CA ALA A 82 12.81 1.32 -4.38
C ALA A 82 13.60 2.49 -3.75
N VAL A 83 12.98 3.25 -2.87
CA VAL A 83 13.73 4.12 -1.96
C VAL A 83 14.55 3.22 -1.03
N SER A 84 15.83 3.52 -0.83
CA SER A 84 16.70 2.70 0.02
C SER A 84 16.16 2.59 1.44
N MET A 85 16.19 1.37 1.99
CA MET A 85 15.74 1.10 3.36
C MET A 85 16.83 1.55 4.35
N ASP A 86 16.84 2.84 4.66
CA ASP A 86 17.76 3.40 5.65
C ASP A 86 16.97 4.19 6.69
N LEU A 87 16.90 3.64 7.90
CA LEU A 87 16.12 4.18 9.01
C LEU A 87 16.96 5.03 9.98
N ARG A 88 18.23 5.29 9.65
CA ARG A 88 19.09 6.13 10.48
C ARG A 88 18.68 7.59 10.37
N VAL A 89 18.74 8.30 11.49
CA VAL A 89 18.51 9.76 11.51
C VAL A 89 19.54 10.45 10.60
N GLY A 90 19.07 11.35 9.74
CA GLY A 90 19.90 12.07 8.79
C GLY A 90 20.39 11.22 7.61
N ALA A 91 19.88 10.00 7.41
CA ALA A 91 20.24 9.16 6.27
C ALA A 91 20.03 9.91 4.92
N PRO A 92 20.91 9.71 3.94
CA PRO A 92 20.74 10.31 2.62
C PRO A 92 19.52 9.72 1.90
N ASN A 93 18.90 10.53 1.05
CA ASN A 93 17.82 10.05 0.19
C ASN A 93 18.42 9.29 -1.00
N CYS A 94 18.38 7.97 -0.95
CA CYS A 94 18.97 7.08 -1.95
C CYS A 94 17.91 6.14 -2.54
N LEU A 95 18.21 5.60 -3.69
CA LEU A 95 17.42 4.54 -4.32
C LEU A 95 18.24 3.25 -4.42
N THR A 96 17.53 2.12 -4.45
CA THR A 96 18.08 0.79 -4.65
C THR A 96 17.36 0.12 -5.82
N LYS A 97 18.12 -0.52 -6.70
CA LYS A 97 17.56 -1.33 -7.79
C LYS A 97 17.21 -2.72 -7.27
N GLU A 98 16.21 -2.77 -6.41
CA GLU A 98 15.59 -4.02 -5.96
C GLU A 98 14.61 -4.52 -7.03
N PRO A 99 14.26 -5.82 -7.03
CA PRO A 99 13.22 -6.32 -7.93
C PRO A 99 11.95 -5.49 -7.82
N GLY A 100 11.43 -5.05 -8.95
CA GLY A 100 10.19 -4.30 -9.02
C GLY A 100 8.98 -5.16 -8.63
N GLY A 101 7.85 -4.51 -8.37
CA GLY A 101 6.62 -5.20 -8.04
C GLY A 101 5.40 -4.31 -8.18
N PHE A 102 4.23 -4.91 -7.97
CA PHE A 102 2.95 -4.21 -7.91
C PHE A 102 2.00 -4.91 -6.94
N LEU A 103 0.91 -4.24 -6.60
CA LEU A 103 -0.17 -4.82 -5.81
C LEU A 103 -1.30 -5.28 -6.72
N LEU A 104 -1.70 -6.53 -6.58
CA LEU A 104 -2.92 -7.06 -7.16
C LEU A 104 -3.99 -7.12 -6.06
N HIS A 105 -5.09 -6.41 -6.26
CA HIS A 105 -6.21 -6.43 -5.33
C HIS A 105 -7.36 -7.25 -5.90
N GLU A 106 -7.91 -8.12 -5.07
CA GLU A 106 -9.04 -8.97 -5.40
C GLU A 106 -10.17 -8.74 -4.40
N MET A 107 -11.39 -8.60 -4.93
CA MET A 107 -12.62 -8.45 -4.14
C MET A 107 -13.28 -9.82 -3.99
N ARG A 108 -12.96 -10.55 -2.92
CA ARG A 108 -13.46 -11.91 -2.67
C ARG A 108 -13.90 -12.07 -1.21
N GLY A 109 -15.11 -11.65 -0.90
CA GLY A 109 -15.63 -11.63 0.47
C GLY A 109 -14.89 -10.66 1.40
N GLY A 110 -14.16 -9.72 0.82
CA GLY A 110 -13.30 -8.73 1.42
C GLY A 110 -12.21 -8.32 0.44
N ILE A 111 -11.28 -7.46 0.87
CA ILE A 111 -10.16 -7.00 0.03
C ILE A 111 -8.93 -7.85 0.29
N LEU A 112 -8.60 -8.72 -0.66
CA LEU A 112 -7.33 -9.43 -0.70
C LEU A 112 -6.30 -8.59 -1.45
N SER A 113 -5.05 -8.62 -0.99
CA SER A 113 -3.97 -7.88 -1.65
C SER A 113 -2.72 -8.74 -1.73
N HIS A 114 -2.29 -8.99 -2.96
CA HIS A 114 -1.09 -9.73 -3.27
C HIS A 114 0.01 -8.77 -3.70
N THR A 115 1.21 -8.95 -3.20
CA THR A 115 2.40 -8.30 -3.75
C THR A 115 3.00 -9.23 -4.80
N ILE A 116 3.03 -8.76 -6.04
CA ILE A 116 3.53 -9.53 -7.17
C ILE A 116 4.88 -8.96 -7.59
N PRO A 117 5.97 -9.73 -7.48
CA PRO A 117 7.27 -9.31 -7.99
C PRO A 117 7.27 -9.33 -9.53
N ILE A 118 8.04 -8.41 -10.13
CA ILE A 118 8.28 -8.35 -11.57
C ILE A 118 9.62 -8.99 -11.86
N GLY A 119 9.63 -10.00 -12.72
CA GLY A 119 10.85 -10.72 -13.12
C GLY A 119 10.53 -12.10 -13.69
N ASP A 120 11.58 -12.74 -14.17
CA ASP A 120 11.52 -14.14 -14.60
C ASP A 120 11.90 -15.02 -13.41
N PHE A 121 10.99 -15.92 -13.03
CA PHE A 121 11.18 -16.84 -11.92
C PHE A 121 11.03 -18.27 -12.40
N ASP A 122 11.89 -19.15 -11.91
CA ASP A 122 11.80 -20.56 -12.20
C ASP A 122 10.53 -21.15 -11.56
N GLY A 123 9.72 -21.85 -12.36
CA GLY A 123 8.43 -22.42 -11.96
C GLY A 123 7.30 -22.14 -12.94
N PRO A 124 6.05 -22.58 -12.62
CA PRO A 124 5.65 -23.21 -11.34
C PRO A 124 6.10 -24.68 -11.23
N HIS A 125 6.48 -25.08 -10.02
CA HIS A 125 6.79 -26.47 -9.69
C HIS A 125 5.71 -27.05 -8.76
N LEU A 126 5.36 -28.32 -8.97
CA LEU A 126 4.44 -29.02 -8.08
C LEU A 126 5.10 -29.29 -6.72
N PHE A 127 4.45 -28.89 -5.62
CA PHE A 127 4.90 -29.26 -4.27
C PHE A 127 4.88 -30.79 -4.06
N PHE A 128 3.88 -31.44 -4.65
CA PHE A 128 3.69 -32.88 -4.60
C PHE A 128 3.54 -33.36 -6.04
N PRO A 129 4.66 -33.80 -6.69
CA PRO A 129 4.57 -34.37 -8.03
C PRO A 129 3.65 -35.59 -8.01
N ASP A 130 2.82 -35.73 -9.04
CA ASP A 130 1.93 -36.87 -9.16
C ASP A 130 2.74 -38.17 -9.05
N LYS A 131 2.31 -39.07 -8.17
CA LYS A 131 2.85 -40.41 -8.09
C LYS A 131 2.28 -41.17 -9.30
N ASN A 132 3.05 -41.27 -10.37
CA ASN A 132 2.79 -42.21 -11.45
C ASN A 132 2.91 -43.64 -10.96
#